data_f63aada71fbb74ae5d08748298216f6c
#
_entry.id   f63aada71fbb74ae5d08748298216f6c
#
_cell.length_a   1.000
_cell.length_b   1.000
_cell.length_c   1.000
_cell.angle_alpha   90.00
_cell.angle_beta   90.00
_cell.angle_gamma   90.00
#
_symmetry.space_group_name_H-M   'P 1'
#
loop_
_entity.id
_entity.type
_entity.pdbx_description
1 polymer ?
#
loop_
_entity_poly.entity_id
_entity_poly.type
_entity_poly.pdbx_seq_one_letter_code
_entity_poly.pdbx_strand_id
1 'polypeptide(L)'
;SKYCVKDDDVVKGFVKDLNKKLDLIYDRDSFITKYNNTFFSNTHLNNELDSYTSLLLQKLKQVDVLLNEISELDDINRYFTCWEGINNLNSYEEVRSYVANISAVRKKNKEEYDEDALILKDKIKDIIKDINELTKYDKTTLFNDVLINKDYVNCLLDLAEELNRRINVYKKENNLYDFIDIAKFAIEVVDKNDDIRESIKNNFYEILIDEYQDTSDIQELLISKISNNNVYVVGDIKQSIYRFRYANPDIFRTKYENYSKGIGGKKIDLTNNFRSRFEVLRDINLFFNRTMSSSVGGADYVNGHQLIAGNLSYIKDDKYACEILSYEKQKGIDSAYIEAQLIAD
;
A
#
# COMPACT_ATOMS: atom_id res chain seq x y z
N SER A 1 -22.08 24.29 -6.48
CA SER A 1 -21.36 23.01 -6.46
C SER A 1 -20.63 22.82 -5.14
N LYS A 2 -20.60 21.60 -4.59
CA LYS A 2 -19.91 21.27 -3.34
C LYS A 2 -18.39 21.51 -3.45
N TYR A 3 -17.84 21.46 -4.65
CA TYR A 3 -16.39 21.49 -4.92
C TYR A 3 -15.92 22.75 -5.63
N CYS A 4 -16.82 23.58 -6.12
CA CYS A 4 -16.49 24.78 -6.86
C CYS A 4 -17.30 25.96 -6.34
N VAL A 5 -16.62 26.90 -5.68
CA VAL A 5 -17.26 28.14 -5.17
C VAL A 5 -16.96 29.32 -6.08
N LYS A 6 -15.82 29.35 -6.77
CA LYS A 6 -15.39 30.44 -7.62
C LYS A 6 -15.00 30.04 -9.04
N ASP A 7 -14.46 28.83 -9.22
CA ASP A 7 -14.05 28.27 -10.50
C ASP A 7 -14.24 26.75 -10.50
N ASP A 8 -14.09 26.12 -11.65
CA ASP A 8 -14.25 24.68 -11.86
C ASP A 8 -12.90 23.94 -12.03
N ASP A 9 -11.76 24.59 -11.78
CA ASP A 9 -10.44 24.01 -12.02
C ASP A 9 -10.14 22.80 -11.12
N VAL A 10 -10.65 22.83 -9.89
CA VAL A 10 -10.55 21.67 -8.98
C VAL A 10 -11.28 20.46 -9.55
N VAL A 11 -12.50 20.63 -10.05
CA VAL A 11 -13.26 19.52 -10.66
C VAL A 11 -12.61 19.06 -11.95
N LYS A 12 -12.13 19.98 -12.79
CA LYS A 12 -11.36 19.63 -14.00
C LYS A 12 -10.10 18.81 -13.65
N GLY A 13 -9.40 19.17 -12.56
CA GLY A 13 -8.28 18.40 -12.03
C GLY A 13 -8.70 16.97 -11.69
N PHE A 14 -9.75 16.79 -10.88
CA PHE A 14 -10.26 15.46 -10.53
C PHE A 14 -10.68 14.63 -11.76
N VAL A 15 -11.39 15.22 -12.71
CA VAL A 15 -11.82 14.53 -13.94
C VAL A 15 -10.61 14.09 -14.77
N LYS A 16 -9.60 14.94 -14.92
CA LYS A 16 -8.35 14.59 -15.64
C LYS A 16 -7.61 13.44 -14.96
N ASP A 17 -7.45 13.50 -13.65
CA ASP A 17 -6.73 12.46 -12.89
C ASP A 17 -7.51 11.15 -12.88
N LEU A 18 -8.84 11.21 -12.74
CA LEU A 18 -9.71 10.05 -12.86
C LEU A 18 -9.61 9.43 -14.26
N ASN A 19 -9.67 10.24 -15.31
CA ASN A 19 -9.54 9.77 -16.68
C ASN A 19 -8.19 9.07 -16.91
N LYS A 20 -7.08 9.65 -16.43
CA LYS A 20 -5.74 9.02 -16.54
C LYS A 20 -5.69 7.66 -15.85
N LYS A 21 -6.30 7.52 -14.66
CA LYS A 21 -6.34 6.24 -13.94
C LYS A 21 -7.21 5.22 -14.64
N LEU A 22 -8.38 5.62 -15.12
CA LEU A 22 -9.28 4.74 -15.87
C LEU A 22 -8.68 4.31 -17.22
N ASP A 23 -7.81 5.12 -17.80
CA ASP A 23 -7.14 4.78 -19.06
C ASP A 23 -6.14 3.63 -18.93
N LEU A 24 -5.69 3.33 -17.71
CA LEU A 24 -4.88 2.15 -17.42
C LEU A 24 -5.67 0.84 -17.40
N ILE A 25 -6.98 0.90 -17.45
CA ILE A 25 -7.87 -0.26 -17.41
C ILE A 25 -8.24 -0.61 -18.85
N TYR A 26 -8.02 -1.86 -19.24
CA TYR A 26 -8.33 -2.33 -20.59
C TYR A 26 -9.84 -2.26 -20.88
N ASP A 27 -10.65 -2.91 -20.06
CA ASP A 27 -12.11 -2.88 -20.13
C ASP A 27 -12.68 -1.89 -19.12
N ARG A 28 -12.63 -0.62 -19.51
CA ARG A 28 -13.04 0.51 -18.69
C ARG A 28 -14.54 0.49 -18.37
N ASP A 29 -15.36 0.16 -19.36
CA ASP A 29 -16.83 0.15 -19.21
C ASP A 29 -17.28 -0.92 -18.22
N SER A 30 -16.72 -2.12 -18.33
CA SER A 30 -16.97 -3.22 -17.41
C SER A 30 -16.51 -2.86 -16.00
N PHE A 31 -15.36 -2.22 -15.86
CA PHE A 31 -14.84 -1.76 -14.57
C PHE A 31 -15.78 -0.74 -13.91
N ILE A 32 -16.22 0.30 -14.64
CA ILE A 32 -17.12 1.32 -14.12
C ILE A 32 -18.46 0.70 -13.72
N THR A 33 -19.01 -0.17 -14.55
CA THR A 33 -20.24 -0.90 -14.24
C THR A 33 -20.11 -1.73 -12.97
N LYS A 34 -19.04 -2.50 -12.85
CA LYS A 34 -18.75 -3.30 -11.65
C LYS A 34 -18.58 -2.42 -10.42
N TYR A 35 -17.82 -1.33 -10.54
CA TYR A 35 -17.60 -0.38 -9.45
C TYR A 35 -18.92 0.17 -8.92
N ASN A 36 -19.79 0.67 -9.81
CA ASN A 36 -21.09 1.24 -9.44
C ASN A 36 -22.02 0.22 -8.76
N ASN A 37 -21.94 -1.05 -9.16
CA ASN A 37 -22.78 -2.12 -8.59
C ASN A 37 -22.25 -2.64 -7.25
N THR A 38 -20.94 -2.56 -7.01
CA THR A 38 -20.31 -3.20 -5.84
C THR A 38 -19.91 -2.21 -4.77
N PHE A 39 -19.28 -1.07 -5.12
CA PHE A 39 -18.66 -0.16 -4.17
C PHE A 39 -19.64 0.42 -3.13
N PHE A 40 -20.84 0.80 -3.57
CA PHE A 40 -21.89 1.34 -2.70
C PHE A 40 -22.84 0.27 -2.13
N SER A 41 -22.49 -1.02 -2.26
CA SER A 41 -23.31 -2.10 -1.70
C SER A 41 -23.05 -2.25 -0.19
N ASN A 42 -24.09 -2.64 0.54
CA ASN A 42 -23.96 -2.91 1.98
C ASN A 42 -22.90 -3.99 2.28
N THR A 43 -22.76 -4.98 1.41
CA THR A 43 -21.73 -6.03 1.56
C THR A 43 -20.34 -5.43 1.50
N HIS A 44 -20.05 -4.59 0.50
CA HIS A 44 -18.74 -3.93 0.38
C HIS A 44 -18.47 -3.00 1.57
N LEU A 45 -19.44 -2.14 1.93
CA LEU A 45 -19.29 -1.22 3.06
C LEU A 45 -19.05 -1.96 4.38
N ASN A 46 -19.68 -3.11 4.61
CA ASN A 46 -19.39 -3.92 5.80
C ASN A 46 -17.98 -4.53 5.76
N ASN A 47 -17.54 -5.07 4.62
CA ASN A 47 -16.20 -5.63 4.48
C ASN A 47 -15.11 -4.57 4.71
N GLU A 48 -15.31 -3.34 4.20
CA GLU A 48 -14.40 -2.23 4.45
C GLU A 48 -14.38 -1.83 5.93
N LEU A 49 -15.55 -1.80 6.57
CA LEU A 49 -15.66 -1.50 8.01
C LEU A 49 -14.96 -2.60 8.85
N ASP A 50 -15.09 -3.86 8.48
CA ASP A 50 -14.43 -4.99 9.16
C ASP A 50 -12.89 -4.89 9.01
N SER A 51 -12.42 -4.54 7.82
CA SER A 51 -10.99 -4.28 7.55
C SER A 51 -10.49 -3.10 8.38
N TYR A 52 -11.25 -2.02 8.43
CA TYR A 52 -10.96 -0.84 9.26
C TYR A 52 -10.93 -1.19 10.75
N THR A 53 -11.92 -1.97 11.22
CA THR A 53 -11.99 -2.46 12.59
C THR A 53 -10.75 -3.26 12.96
N SER A 54 -10.27 -4.12 12.05
CA SER A 54 -9.05 -4.90 12.25
C SER A 54 -7.81 -4.02 12.48
N LEU A 55 -7.69 -2.89 11.78
CA LEU A 55 -6.62 -1.92 12.01
C LEU A 55 -6.74 -1.22 13.38
N LEU A 56 -7.95 -0.88 13.79
CA LEU A 56 -8.21 -0.30 15.12
C LEU A 56 -7.86 -1.28 16.23
N LEU A 57 -8.21 -2.56 16.06
CA LEU A 57 -7.88 -3.63 17.02
C LEU A 57 -6.36 -3.85 17.12
N GLN A 58 -5.61 -3.71 16.01
CA GLN A 58 -4.14 -3.74 16.07
C GLN A 58 -3.56 -2.59 16.90
N LYS A 59 -4.11 -1.37 16.77
CA LYS A 59 -3.72 -0.24 17.62
C LYS A 59 -4.08 -0.49 19.11
N LEU A 60 -5.24 -1.07 19.37
CA LEU A 60 -5.66 -1.41 20.75
C LEU A 60 -4.81 -2.51 21.37
N LYS A 61 -4.25 -3.44 20.60
CA LYS A 61 -3.26 -4.40 21.13
C LYS A 61 -2.02 -3.73 21.70
N GLN A 62 -1.60 -2.59 21.14
CA GLN A 62 -0.50 -1.80 21.71
C GLN A 62 -0.90 -1.21 23.07
N VAL A 63 -2.15 -0.75 23.18
CA VAL A 63 -2.69 -0.26 24.47
C VAL A 63 -2.72 -1.39 25.51
N ASP A 64 -3.16 -2.60 25.11
CA ASP A 64 -3.20 -3.77 26.01
C ASP A 64 -1.81 -4.12 26.57
N VAL A 65 -0.79 -4.12 25.72
CA VAL A 65 0.60 -4.33 26.14
C VAL A 65 1.03 -3.28 27.15
N LEU A 66 0.80 -1.99 26.89
CA LEU A 66 1.19 -0.90 27.78
C LEU A 66 0.39 -0.91 29.11
N LEU A 67 -0.89 -1.32 29.09
CA LEU A 67 -1.70 -1.51 30.30
C LEU A 67 -1.14 -2.63 31.18
N ASN A 68 -0.70 -3.74 30.58
CA ASN A 68 -0.06 -4.84 31.29
C ASN A 68 1.29 -4.39 31.91
N GLU A 69 2.10 -3.61 31.19
CA GLU A 69 3.34 -3.03 31.74
C GLU A 69 3.05 -2.13 32.97
N ILE A 70 2.00 -1.29 32.92
CA ILE A 70 1.57 -0.51 34.10
C ILE A 70 1.18 -1.43 35.26
N SER A 71 0.46 -2.53 34.99
CA SER A 71 0.01 -3.46 36.02
C SER A 71 1.17 -4.17 36.73
N GLU A 72 2.33 -4.30 36.06
CA GLU A 72 3.57 -4.85 36.64
C GLU A 72 4.30 -3.81 37.51
N LEU A 73 4.12 -2.51 37.27
CA LEU A 73 4.79 -1.42 37.97
C LEU A 73 3.97 -0.89 39.19
N ASP A 74 2.64 -0.75 39.00
CA ASP A 74 1.73 -0.15 40.04
C ASP A 74 0.28 -0.64 39.81
N ASP A 75 -0.63 -0.32 40.74
CA ASP A 75 -2.06 -0.60 40.59
C ASP A 75 -2.66 0.21 39.41
N ILE A 76 -3.02 -0.47 38.35
CA ILE A 76 -3.56 0.11 37.12
C ILE A 76 -4.80 0.98 37.35
N ASN A 77 -5.62 0.67 38.35
CA ASN A 77 -6.83 1.44 38.68
C ASN A 77 -6.52 2.87 39.18
N ARG A 78 -5.26 3.15 39.54
CA ARG A 78 -4.76 4.49 39.83
C ARG A 78 -4.53 5.34 38.57
N TYR A 79 -4.42 4.69 37.43
CA TYR A 79 -4.08 5.30 36.13
C TYR A 79 -5.25 5.35 35.18
N PHE A 80 -6.06 4.31 35.12
CA PHE A 80 -7.20 4.20 34.21
C PHE A 80 -8.44 3.61 34.88
N THR A 81 -9.62 4.02 34.37
CA THR A 81 -10.90 3.39 34.66
C THR A 81 -11.44 2.74 33.37
N CYS A 82 -12.27 1.70 33.55
CA CYS A 82 -12.89 0.97 32.41
C CYS A 82 -11.87 0.43 31.38
N TRP A 83 -10.71 0.01 31.85
CA TRP A 83 -9.61 -0.47 31.01
C TRP A 83 -9.73 -1.96 30.61
N GLU A 84 -10.57 -2.72 31.30
CA GLU A 84 -10.76 -4.14 31.09
C GLU A 84 -11.52 -4.44 29.78
N GLY A 85 -11.35 -5.65 29.27
CA GLY A 85 -12.15 -6.17 28.16
C GLY A 85 -11.65 -5.89 26.76
N ILE A 86 -10.47 -5.28 26.61
CA ILE A 86 -9.89 -4.93 25.30
C ILE A 86 -9.76 -6.13 24.36
N ASN A 87 -9.44 -7.31 24.92
CA ASN A 87 -9.27 -8.56 24.16
C ASN A 87 -10.58 -9.21 23.69
N ASN A 88 -11.73 -8.72 24.15
CA ASN A 88 -13.05 -9.23 23.80
C ASN A 88 -13.73 -8.43 22.68
N LEU A 89 -13.09 -7.36 22.21
CA LEU A 89 -13.64 -6.49 21.18
C LEU A 89 -13.51 -7.15 19.80
N ASN A 90 -14.63 -7.19 19.06
CA ASN A 90 -14.70 -7.85 17.77
C ASN A 90 -15.36 -7.00 16.67
N SER A 91 -16.01 -5.90 17.04
CA SER A 91 -16.76 -5.05 16.11
C SER A 91 -16.38 -3.57 16.25
N TYR A 92 -16.66 -2.81 15.20
CA TYR A 92 -16.43 -1.36 15.17
C TYR A 92 -17.14 -0.64 16.34
N GLU A 93 -18.39 -0.96 16.61
CA GLU A 93 -19.17 -0.30 17.68
C GLU A 93 -18.66 -0.68 19.08
N GLU A 94 -18.16 -1.91 19.26
CA GLU A 94 -17.50 -2.29 20.53
C GLU A 94 -16.22 -1.51 20.73
N VAL A 95 -15.37 -1.39 19.70
CA VAL A 95 -14.15 -0.56 19.75
C VAL A 95 -14.50 0.89 20.07
N ARG A 96 -15.47 1.47 19.36
CA ARG A 96 -15.95 2.83 19.56
C ARG A 96 -16.45 3.06 20.99
N SER A 97 -17.27 2.13 21.50
CA SER A 97 -17.78 2.19 22.88
C SER A 97 -16.67 2.06 23.93
N TYR A 98 -15.72 1.14 23.70
CA TYR A 98 -14.60 0.94 24.61
C TYR A 98 -13.74 2.20 24.75
N VAL A 99 -13.30 2.79 23.63
CA VAL A 99 -12.41 3.97 23.65
C VAL A 99 -13.11 5.23 24.17
N ALA A 100 -14.44 5.31 24.05
CA ALA A 100 -15.23 6.38 24.66
C ALA A 100 -15.36 6.24 26.19
N ASN A 101 -15.27 5.04 26.73
CA ASN A 101 -15.46 4.75 28.14
C ASN A 101 -14.15 4.68 28.95
N ILE A 102 -13.04 4.25 28.33
CA ILE A 102 -11.75 4.23 29.03
C ILE A 102 -11.30 5.65 29.35
N SER A 103 -10.95 5.89 30.61
CA SER A 103 -10.60 7.22 31.08
C SER A 103 -9.37 7.22 31.98
N ALA A 104 -8.47 8.17 31.72
CA ALA A 104 -7.32 8.38 32.59
C ALA A 104 -7.70 9.02 33.93
N VAL A 105 -7.31 8.41 35.03
CA VAL A 105 -7.53 8.92 36.39
C VAL A 105 -6.61 10.12 36.61
N ARG A 106 -7.15 11.20 37.26
CA ARG A 106 -6.34 12.37 37.61
C ARG A 106 -5.39 12.05 38.75
N LYS A 107 -4.14 12.48 38.66
CA LYS A 107 -3.13 12.35 39.70
C LYS A 107 -3.57 13.12 40.96
N LYS A 108 -3.45 12.49 42.12
CA LYS A 108 -3.76 13.12 43.43
C LYS A 108 -2.48 13.71 44.04
N ASN A 109 -2.54 14.94 44.53
CA ASN A 109 -1.37 15.73 44.99
C ASN A 109 -0.59 15.19 46.17
N LYS A 110 -1.05 14.14 46.83
CA LYS A 110 -0.41 13.56 48.04
C LYS A 110 -0.01 12.09 47.86
N GLU A 111 -0.19 11.52 46.68
CA GLU A 111 0.13 10.14 46.41
C GLU A 111 1.42 10.08 45.56
N GLU A 112 2.32 9.17 45.91
CA GLU A 112 3.47 8.81 45.06
C GLU A 112 2.99 7.91 43.94
N TYR A 113 3.48 8.14 42.74
CA TYR A 113 3.22 7.38 41.51
C TYR A 113 4.54 6.93 40.91
N ASP A 114 4.54 5.76 40.32
CA ASP A 114 5.69 5.28 39.55
C ASP A 114 5.90 6.17 38.32
N GLU A 115 7.14 6.63 38.08
CA GLU A 115 7.46 7.56 37.00
C GLU A 115 7.33 6.89 35.63
N ASP A 116 7.76 5.63 35.49
CA ASP A 116 7.67 4.89 34.25
C ASP A 116 6.20 4.59 33.90
N ALA A 117 5.39 4.23 34.89
CA ALA A 117 3.96 4.06 34.73
C ALA A 117 3.24 5.35 34.29
N LEU A 118 3.71 6.53 34.72
CA LEU A 118 3.18 7.81 34.25
C LEU A 118 3.54 8.08 32.79
N ILE A 119 4.73 7.72 32.35
CA ILE A 119 5.15 7.82 30.94
C ILE A 119 4.28 6.90 30.06
N LEU A 120 4.07 5.66 30.49
CA LEU A 120 3.21 4.70 29.80
C LEU A 120 1.76 5.19 29.72
N LYS A 121 1.25 5.76 30.83
CA LYS A 121 -0.09 6.38 30.86
C LYS A 121 -0.27 7.45 29.79
N ASP A 122 0.71 8.34 29.62
CA ASP A 122 0.60 9.40 28.62
C ASP A 122 0.64 8.83 27.19
N LYS A 123 1.47 7.83 26.91
CA LYS A 123 1.45 7.09 25.63
C LYS A 123 0.09 6.46 25.35
N ILE A 124 -0.50 5.79 26.33
CA ILE A 124 -1.84 5.18 26.20
C ILE A 124 -2.89 6.24 25.89
N LYS A 125 -2.86 7.39 26.59
CA LYS A 125 -3.79 8.50 26.35
C LYS A 125 -3.72 9.01 24.92
N ASP A 126 -2.52 9.14 24.36
CA ASP A 126 -2.33 9.59 22.99
C ASP A 126 -2.91 8.58 22.00
N ILE A 127 -2.66 7.28 22.18
CA ILE A 127 -3.22 6.23 21.32
C ILE A 127 -4.76 6.19 21.43
N ILE A 128 -5.31 6.25 22.63
CA ILE A 128 -6.77 6.26 22.84
C ILE A 128 -7.41 7.51 22.22
N LYS A 129 -6.76 8.67 22.33
CA LYS A 129 -7.22 9.90 21.69
C LYS A 129 -7.25 9.75 20.17
N ASP A 130 -6.21 9.19 19.58
CA ASP A 130 -6.17 8.93 18.12
C ASP A 130 -7.31 7.99 17.70
N ILE A 131 -7.53 6.90 18.44
CA ILE A 131 -8.62 5.96 18.12
C ILE A 131 -9.99 6.62 18.30
N ASN A 132 -10.18 7.46 19.32
CA ASN A 132 -11.42 8.22 19.52
C ASN A 132 -11.73 9.15 18.34
N GLU A 133 -10.72 9.84 17.79
CA GLU A 133 -10.91 10.65 16.58
C GLU A 133 -11.28 9.79 15.37
N LEU A 134 -10.66 8.62 15.20
CA LEU A 134 -10.93 7.66 14.14
C LEU A 134 -12.32 6.99 14.28
N THR A 135 -12.85 6.88 15.48
CA THR A 135 -14.15 6.25 15.77
C THR A 135 -15.24 7.27 16.15
N LYS A 136 -15.05 8.53 15.80
CA LYS A 136 -15.97 9.65 16.13
C LYS A 136 -17.41 9.41 15.68
N TYR A 137 -17.61 8.82 14.51
CA TYR A 137 -18.93 8.58 13.93
C TYR A 137 -19.34 7.12 14.09
N ASP A 138 -20.63 6.87 14.28
CA ASP A 138 -21.19 5.53 14.28
C ASP A 138 -21.25 4.95 12.85
N LYS A 139 -21.42 3.64 12.76
CA LYS A 139 -21.51 2.89 11.49
C LYS A 139 -22.55 3.48 10.52
N THR A 140 -23.71 3.86 11.03
CA THR A 140 -24.81 4.38 10.20
C THR A 140 -24.42 5.71 9.58
N THR A 141 -23.81 6.59 10.36
CA THR A 141 -23.30 7.88 9.87
C THR A 141 -22.22 7.69 8.81
N LEU A 142 -21.24 6.79 9.06
CA LEU A 142 -20.18 6.48 8.08
C LEU A 142 -20.75 5.96 6.77
N PHE A 143 -21.71 5.03 6.82
CA PHE A 143 -22.32 4.49 5.62
C PHE A 143 -23.13 5.54 4.85
N ASN A 144 -23.93 6.35 5.56
CA ASN A 144 -24.68 7.43 4.94
C ASN A 144 -23.75 8.47 4.28
N ASP A 145 -22.64 8.82 4.90
CA ASP A 145 -21.65 9.74 4.33
C ASP A 145 -21.04 9.20 3.02
N VAL A 146 -20.80 7.89 2.93
CA VAL A 146 -20.35 7.26 1.68
C VAL A 146 -21.47 7.28 0.64
N LEU A 147 -22.70 6.88 1.02
CA LEU A 147 -23.84 6.75 0.10
C LEU A 147 -24.28 8.10 -0.47
N ILE A 148 -24.25 9.18 0.30
CA ILE A 148 -24.56 10.56 -0.17
C ILE A 148 -23.59 10.99 -1.30
N ASN A 149 -22.36 10.48 -1.31
CA ASN A 149 -21.38 10.82 -2.33
C ASN A 149 -21.56 10.04 -3.64
N LYS A 150 -22.46 9.03 -3.70
CA LYS A 150 -22.67 8.20 -4.89
C LYS A 150 -22.99 9.00 -6.14
N ASP A 151 -23.92 9.95 -6.03
CA ASP A 151 -24.34 10.76 -7.18
C ASP A 151 -23.22 11.68 -7.68
N TYR A 152 -22.39 12.19 -6.75
CA TYR A 152 -21.20 13.00 -7.12
C TYR A 152 -20.15 12.14 -7.83
N VAL A 153 -19.92 10.91 -7.35
CA VAL A 153 -18.97 9.98 -7.97
C VAL A 153 -19.46 9.60 -9.37
N ASN A 154 -20.74 9.28 -9.53
CA ASN A 154 -21.33 8.98 -10.84
C ASN A 154 -21.17 10.17 -11.81
N CYS A 155 -21.45 11.38 -11.37
CA CYS A 155 -21.27 12.57 -12.20
C CYS A 155 -19.79 12.75 -12.62
N LEU A 156 -18.82 12.48 -11.73
CA LEU A 156 -17.39 12.53 -12.07
C LEU A 156 -17.00 11.44 -13.07
N LEU A 157 -17.55 10.24 -12.93
CA LEU A 157 -17.35 9.15 -13.88
C LEU A 157 -17.91 9.50 -15.26
N ASP A 158 -19.12 10.04 -15.32
CA ASP A 158 -19.75 10.48 -16.59
C ASP A 158 -18.92 11.57 -17.28
N LEU A 159 -18.40 12.54 -16.52
CA LEU A 159 -17.51 13.58 -17.05
C LEU A 159 -16.18 12.99 -17.54
N ALA A 160 -15.61 12.02 -16.83
CA ALA A 160 -14.40 11.34 -17.26
C ALA A 160 -14.63 10.51 -18.53
N GLU A 161 -15.78 9.85 -18.67
CA GLU A 161 -16.16 9.12 -19.88
C GLU A 161 -16.31 10.07 -21.09
N GLU A 162 -17.00 11.20 -20.90
CA GLU A 162 -17.15 12.19 -21.97
C GLU A 162 -15.79 12.82 -22.36
N LEU A 163 -14.91 13.07 -21.40
CA LEU A 163 -13.54 13.52 -21.66
C LEU A 163 -12.76 12.47 -22.48
N ASN A 164 -12.83 11.20 -22.07
CA ASN A 164 -12.21 10.09 -22.78
C ASN A 164 -12.72 9.98 -24.22
N ARG A 165 -14.01 10.04 -24.41
CA ARG A 165 -14.64 10.00 -25.74
C ARG A 165 -14.09 11.12 -26.65
N ARG A 166 -14.01 12.36 -26.15
CA ARG A 166 -13.46 13.51 -26.91
C ARG A 166 -11.98 13.34 -27.22
N ILE A 167 -11.18 12.86 -26.26
CA ILE A 167 -9.76 12.58 -26.46
C ILE A 167 -9.59 11.52 -27.57
N ASN A 168 -10.36 10.45 -27.55
CA ASN A 168 -10.29 9.36 -28.53
C ASN A 168 -10.71 9.83 -29.94
N VAL A 169 -11.72 10.69 -30.04
CA VAL A 169 -12.09 11.31 -31.33
C VAL A 169 -10.93 12.17 -31.85
N TYR A 170 -10.36 13.05 -31.01
CA TYR A 170 -9.24 13.90 -31.38
C TYR A 170 -7.99 13.09 -31.79
N LYS A 171 -7.66 12.06 -31.03
CA LYS A 171 -6.54 11.15 -31.33
C LYS A 171 -6.74 10.49 -32.71
N LYS A 172 -7.94 9.98 -32.98
CA LYS A 172 -8.29 9.32 -34.24
C LYS A 172 -8.24 10.27 -35.44
N GLU A 173 -8.79 11.49 -35.31
CA GLU A 173 -8.79 12.50 -36.37
C GLU A 173 -7.39 13.00 -36.72
N ASN A 174 -6.46 13.00 -35.74
CA ASN A 174 -5.10 13.51 -35.91
C ASN A 174 -4.04 12.40 -36.04
N ASN A 175 -4.45 11.12 -36.03
CA ASN A 175 -3.55 9.96 -36.03
C ASN A 175 -2.49 10.01 -34.89
N LEU A 176 -2.93 10.40 -33.68
CA LEU A 176 -2.11 10.48 -32.46
C LEU A 176 -2.48 9.35 -31.51
N TYR A 177 -1.49 8.64 -31.02
CA TYR A 177 -1.69 7.52 -30.07
C TYR A 177 -0.63 7.52 -29.00
N ASP A 178 -1.04 7.26 -27.76
CA ASP A 178 -0.15 7.05 -26.64
C ASP A 178 0.31 5.58 -26.57
N PHE A 179 1.38 5.29 -25.83
CA PHE A 179 1.83 3.91 -25.62
C PHE A 179 0.76 2.98 -25.05
N ILE A 180 -0.13 3.53 -24.19
CA ILE A 180 -1.26 2.79 -23.64
C ILE A 180 -2.27 2.41 -24.74
N ASP A 181 -2.55 3.31 -25.68
CA ASP A 181 -3.42 3.01 -26.82
C ASP A 181 -2.86 1.85 -27.64
N ILE A 182 -1.56 1.88 -27.92
CA ILE A 182 -0.87 0.83 -28.68
C ILE A 182 -0.97 -0.52 -27.95
N ALA A 183 -0.76 -0.53 -26.64
CA ALA A 183 -0.89 -1.74 -25.82
C ALA A 183 -2.34 -2.27 -25.84
N LYS A 184 -3.34 -1.40 -25.73
CA LYS A 184 -4.76 -1.77 -25.80
C LYS A 184 -5.11 -2.32 -27.19
N PHE A 185 -4.62 -1.70 -28.27
CA PHE A 185 -4.84 -2.22 -29.63
C PHE A 185 -4.20 -3.59 -29.83
N ALA A 186 -2.99 -3.81 -29.30
CA ALA A 186 -2.35 -5.12 -29.36
C ALA A 186 -3.19 -6.19 -28.65
N ILE A 187 -3.72 -5.88 -27.46
CA ILE A 187 -4.63 -6.78 -26.72
C ILE A 187 -5.91 -7.02 -27.52
N GLU A 188 -6.51 -5.97 -28.09
CA GLU A 188 -7.73 -6.07 -28.88
C GLU A 188 -7.56 -6.96 -30.11
N VAL A 189 -6.43 -6.81 -30.83
CA VAL A 189 -6.10 -7.64 -31.99
C VAL A 189 -5.98 -9.11 -31.60
N VAL A 190 -5.27 -9.39 -30.50
CA VAL A 190 -5.09 -10.76 -30.00
C VAL A 190 -6.38 -11.36 -29.46
N ASP A 191 -7.22 -10.54 -28.86
CA ASP A 191 -8.49 -10.96 -28.23
C ASP A 191 -9.57 -11.27 -29.28
N LYS A 192 -9.65 -10.46 -30.33
CA LYS A 192 -10.67 -10.59 -31.36
C LYS A 192 -10.31 -11.55 -32.51
N ASN A 193 -9.04 -11.98 -32.60
CA ASN A 193 -8.56 -12.81 -33.72
C ASN A 193 -7.85 -14.07 -33.19
N ASP A 194 -8.60 -15.15 -33.13
CA ASP A 194 -8.09 -16.44 -32.65
C ASP A 194 -6.86 -16.94 -33.45
N ASP A 195 -6.89 -16.80 -34.78
CA ASP A 195 -5.78 -17.23 -35.66
C ASP A 195 -4.49 -16.46 -35.34
N ILE A 196 -4.59 -15.14 -35.09
CA ILE A 196 -3.44 -14.31 -34.75
C ILE A 196 -2.94 -14.72 -33.37
N ARG A 197 -3.84 -14.89 -32.40
CA ARG A 197 -3.49 -15.31 -31.05
C ARG A 197 -2.76 -16.65 -31.03
N GLU A 198 -3.32 -17.65 -31.71
CA GLU A 198 -2.71 -18.98 -31.78
C GLU A 198 -1.38 -18.96 -32.54
N SER A 199 -1.27 -18.16 -33.63
CA SER A 199 -0.01 -17.95 -34.33
C SER A 199 1.06 -17.38 -33.39
N ILE A 200 0.73 -16.36 -32.60
CA ILE A 200 1.67 -15.76 -31.63
C ILE A 200 2.09 -16.77 -30.57
N LYS A 201 1.12 -17.49 -29.96
CA LYS A 201 1.40 -18.53 -28.95
C LYS A 201 2.34 -19.61 -29.46
N ASN A 202 2.18 -20.02 -30.69
CA ASN A 202 2.98 -21.07 -31.30
C ASN A 202 4.37 -20.61 -31.78
N ASN A 203 4.56 -19.29 -31.92
CA ASN A 203 5.85 -18.73 -32.37
C ASN A 203 6.86 -18.61 -31.20
N PHE A 204 6.42 -18.60 -29.95
CA PHE A 204 7.30 -18.47 -28.81
C PHE A 204 7.43 -19.79 -28.07
N TYR A 205 8.64 -20.33 -27.99
CA TYR A 205 8.95 -21.48 -27.15
C TYR A 205 8.87 -21.10 -25.67
N GLU A 206 9.47 -19.97 -25.32
CA GLU A 206 9.42 -19.39 -23.97
C GLU A 206 9.23 -17.87 -24.03
N ILE A 207 8.53 -17.31 -23.08
CA ILE A 207 8.38 -15.87 -22.83
C ILE A 207 9.12 -15.55 -21.54
N LEU A 208 10.21 -14.79 -21.67
CA LEU A 208 11.05 -14.41 -20.53
C LEU A 208 10.80 -12.95 -20.18
N ILE A 209 10.51 -12.68 -18.91
CA ILE A 209 10.21 -11.32 -18.43
C ILE A 209 11.10 -11.04 -17.23
N ASP A 210 11.93 -10.02 -17.37
CA ASP A 210 12.78 -9.49 -16.31
C ASP A 210 12.09 -8.33 -15.59
N GLU A 211 12.55 -8.00 -14.38
CA GLU A 211 12.01 -6.94 -13.51
C GLU A 211 10.48 -7.01 -13.38
N TYR A 212 9.97 -8.23 -13.18
CA TYR A 212 8.53 -8.48 -13.23
C TYR A 212 7.73 -7.74 -12.15
N GLN A 213 8.35 -7.30 -11.05
CA GLN A 213 7.72 -6.45 -10.02
C GLN A 213 7.28 -5.08 -10.56
N ASP A 214 7.80 -4.67 -11.73
CA ASP A 214 7.47 -3.40 -12.37
C ASP A 214 6.44 -3.54 -13.52
N THR A 215 5.82 -4.72 -13.64
CA THR A 215 4.79 -5.01 -14.63
C THR A 215 3.48 -4.30 -14.29
N SER A 216 2.83 -3.71 -15.30
CA SER A 216 1.48 -3.13 -15.20
C SER A 216 0.38 -4.15 -15.54
N ASP A 217 -0.86 -3.87 -15.12
CA ASP A 217 -2.02 -4.74 -15.41
C ASP A 217 -2.25 -4.95 -16.91
N ILE A 218 -2.02 -3.93 -17.73
CA ILE A 218 -2.14 -4.04 -19.21
C ILE A 218 -1.07 -4.96 -19.78
N GLN A 219 0.18 -4.87 -19.30
CA GLN A 219 1.26 -5.76 -19.75
C GLN A 219 0.98 -7.21 -19.33
N GLU A 220 0.56 -7.43 -18.08
CA GLU A 220 0.18 -8.76 -17.62
C GLU A 220 -0.98 -9.35 -18.41
N LEU A 221 -1.99 -8.52 -18.74
CA LEU A 221 -3.11 -8.96 -19.57
C LEU A 221 -2.64 -9.41 -20.95
N LEU A 222 -1.77 -8.65 -21.62
CA LEU A 222 -1.21 -9.05 -22.91
C LEU A 222 -0.44 -10.38 -22.81
N ILE A 223 0.44 -10.50 -21.81
CA ILE A 223 1.21 -11.71 -21.55
C ILE A 223 0.29 -12.92 -21.37
N SER A 224 -0.76 -12.76 -20.56
CA SER A 224 -1.74 -13.84 -20.32
C SER A 224 -2.46 -14.31 -21.57
N LYS A 225 -2.70 -13.40 -22.53
CA LYS A 225 -3.36 -13.72 -23.81
C LYS A 225 -2.47 -14.48 -24.80
N ILE A 226 -1.17 -14.17 -24.82
CA ILE A 226 -0.22 -14.74 -25.77
C ILE A 226 0.59 -15.92 -25.21
N SER A 227 0.47 -16.23 -23.94
CA SER A 227 1.21 -17.33 -23.31
C SER A 227 0.46 -18.66 -23.38
N ASN A 228 1.22 -19.74 -23.36
CA ASN A 228 0.73 -21.11 -23.33
C ASN A 228 1.50 -21.93 -22.26
N ASN A 229 1.41 -21.53 -20.99
CA ASN A 229 2.15 -22.12 -19.88
C ASN A 229 3.69 -22.14 -20.08
N ASN A 230 4.20 -21.19 -20.81
CA ASN A 230 5.60 -21.07 -21.24
C ASN A 230 6.22 -19.73 -20.78
N VAL A 231 5.72 -19.15 -19.67
CA VAL A 231 6.22 -17.87 -19.15
C VAL A 231 7.19 -18.11 -18.01
N TYR A 232 8.36 -17.51 -18.11
CA TYR A 232 9.36 -17.43 -17.05
C TYR A 232 9.53 -15.97 -16.63
N VAL A 233 9.31 -15.68 -15.36
CA VAL A 233 9.41 -14.31 -14.82
C VAL A 233 10.49 -14.23 -13.77
N VAL A 234 11.26 -13.16 -13.79
CA VAL A 234 12.27 -12.85 -12.78
C VAL A 234 11.96 -11.49 -12.18
N GLY A 235 12.08 -11.36 -10.88
CA GLY A 235 11.86 -10.09 -10.19
C GLY A 235 12.18 -10.16 -8.70
N ASP A 236 12.15 -9.01 -8.08
CA ASP A 236 12.33 -8.86 -6.63
C ASP A 236 11.31 -7.84 -6.10
N ILE A 237 10.35 -8.32 -5.31
CA ILE A 237 9.27 -7.47 -4.75
C ILE A 237 9.81 -6.30 -3.93
N LYS A 238 10.99 -6.45 -3.31
CA LYS A 238 11.66 -5.38 -2.54
C LYS A 238 12.15 -4.22 -3.43
N GLN A 239 12.30 -4.45 -4.73
CA GLN A 239 12.76 -3.48 -5.72
C GLN A 239 11.63 -2.80 -6.49
N SER A 240 10.37 -3.04 -6.13
CA SER A 240 9.22 -2.41 -6.77
C SER A 240 9.11 -0.93 -6.37
N ILE A 241 9.66 -0.05 -7.19
CA ILE A 241 9.68 1.41 -6.97
C ILE A 241 8.95 2.20 -8.07
N TYR A 242 8.34 1.53 -9.06
CA TYR A 242 7.72 2.17 -10.22
C TYR A 242 6.18 2.25 -10.16
N ARG A 243 5.57 2.24 -8.96
CA ARG A 243 4.11 2.45 -8.82
C ARG A 243 3.65 3.76 -9.45
N PHE A 244 4.47 4.81 -9.42
CA PHE A 244 4.19 6.10 -10.07
C PHE A 244 4.19 6.03 -11.61
N ARG A 245 4.69 4.92 -12.19
CA ARG A 245 4.61 4.56 -13.62
C ARG A 245 3.60 3.43 -13.86
N TYR A 246 2.66 3.24 -12.92
CA TYR A 246 1.57 2.27 -13.02
C TYR A 246 2.00 0.80 -12.92
N ALA A 247 3.20 0.52 -12.42
CA ALA A 247 3.56 -0.83 -12.01
C ALA A 247 2.64 -1.33 -10.89
N ASN A 248 2.22 -2.58 -10.98
CA ASN A 248 1.37 -3.22 -9.99
C ASN A 248 2.12 -4.39 -9.33
N PRO A 249 2.81 -4.16 -8.20
CA PRO A 249 3.55 -5.23 -7.51
C PRO A 249 2.67 -6.35 -6.98
N ASP A 250 1.35 -6.14 -6.88
CA ASP A 250 0.42 -7.16 -6.42
C ASP A 250 0.31 -8.33 -7.43
N ILE A 251 0.57 -8.08 -8.70
CA ILE A 251 0.68 -9.11 -9.73
C ILE A 251 1.79 -10.11 -9.37
N PHE A 252 2.99 -9.59 -9.06
CA PHE A 252 4.13 -10.41 -8.67
C PHE A 252 3.87 -11.14 -7.34
N ARG A 253 3.35 -10.44 -6.33
CA ARG A 253 3.03 -11.02 -5.02
C ARG A 253 2.02 -12.15 -5.13
N THR A 254 0.95 -11.97 -5.87
CA THR A 254 -0.08 -12.99 -6.09
C THR A 254 0.50 -14.23 -6.76
N LYS A 255 1.36 -14.08 -7.78
CA LYS A 255 2.06 -15.20 -8.40
C LYS A 255 3.01 -15.89 -7.42
N TYR A 256 3.80 -15.12 -6.67
CA TYR A 256 4.72 -15.64 -5.66
C TYR A 256 3.98 -16.52 -4.63
N GLU A 257 2.86 -16.03 -4.10
CA GLU A 257 2.03 -16.77 -3.13
C GLU A 257 1.41 -18.03 -3.74
N ASN A 258 0.84 -17.93 -4.95
CA ASN A 258 0.23 -19.07 -5.64
C ASN A 258 1.27 -20.14 -5.99
N TYR A 259 2.40 -19.74 -6.53
CA TYR A 259 3.48 -20.68 -6.90
C TYR A 259 4.15 -21.30 -5.68
N SER A 260 4.18 -20.61 -4.54
CA SER A 260 4.60 -21.19 -3.26
C SER A 260 3.70 -22.33 -2.79
N LYS A 261 2.42 -22.30 -3.20
CA LYS A 261 1.43 -23.35 -2.92
C LYS A 261 1.32 -24.38 -4.07
N GLY A 262 2.17 -24.28 -5.10
CA GLY A 262 2.12 -25.13 -6.29
C GLY A 262 0.94 -24.85 -7.23
N ILE A 263 0.30 -23.68 -7.12
CA ILE A 263 -0.86 -23.29 -7.92
C ILE A 263 -0.40 -22.49 -9.13
N GLY A 264 -0.59 -23.01 -10.34
CA GLY A 264 -0.36 -22.32 -11.60
C GLY A 264 1.09 -22.19 -12.06
N GLY A 265 2.07 -22.64 -11.28
CA GLY A 265 3.48 -22.59 -11.64
C GLY A 265 4.42 -23.07 -10.56
N LYS A 266 5.72 -22.92 -10.81
CA LYS A 266 6.80 -23.29 -9.88
C LYS A 266 7.57 -22.05 -9.45
N LYS A 267 7.74 -21.86 -8.15
CA LYS A 267 8.60 -20.83 -7.56
C LYS A 267 10.03 -21.33 -7.42
N ILE A 268 10.99 -20.45 -7.71
CA ILE A 268 12.42 -20.68 -7.47
C ILE A 268 12.95 -19.42 -6.77
N ASP A 269 13.48 -19.58 -5.56
CA ASP A 269 14.06 -18.48 -4.79
C ASP A 269 15.57 -18.40 -5.02
N LEU A 270 16.06 -17.26 -5.48
CA LEU A 270 17.46 -16.92 -5.60
C LEU A 270 17.90 -16.14 -4.35
N THR A 271 18.34 -16.84 -3.33
CA THR A 271 18.58 -16.26 -1.99
C THR A 271 19.94 -15.58 -1.84
N ASN A 272 20.94 -16.00 -2.62
CA ASN A 272 22.31 -15.53 -2.47
C ASN A 272 22.59 -14.31 -3.36
N ASN A 273 23.16 -13.26 -2.76
CA ASN A 273 23.67 -12.08 -3.45
C ASN A 273 25.17 -12.23 -3.69
N PHE A 274 25.56 -12.32 -4.96
CA PHE A 274 26.98 -12.45 -5.39
C PHE A 274 27.60 -11.12 -5.83
N ARG A 275 26.79 -10.05 -5.92
CA ARG A 275 27.19 -8.72 -6.40
C ARG A 275 27.82 -7.87 -5.31
N SER A 276 27.17 -7.82 -4.15
CA SER A 276 27.51 -6.87 -3.09
C SER A 276 28.40 -7.49 -2.03
N ARG A 277 29.18 -6.64 -1.37
CA ARG A 277 30.02 -7.02 -0.23
C ARG A 277 29.16 -7.38 0.98
N PHE A 278 29.73 -8.21 1.86
CA PHE A 278 29.06 -8.64 3.10
C PHE A 278 28.67 -7.45 3.99
N GLU A 279 29.55 -6.44 4.13
CA GLU A 279 29.32 -5.28 4.98
C GLU A 279 28.08 -4.51 4.55
N VAL A 280 27.94 -4.29 3.25
CA VAL A 280 26.76 -3.60 2.67
C VAL A 280 25.48 -4.40 2.93
N LEU A 281 25.51 -5.72 2.69
CA LEU A 281 24.33 -6.58 2.90
C LEU A 281 23.94 -6.66 4.38
N ARG A 282 24.93 -6.75 5.29
CA ARG A 282 24.70 -6.72 6.74
C ARG A 282 23.96 -5.46 7.17
N ASP A 283 24.42 -4.32 6.71
CA ASP A 283 23.91 -3.03 7.16
C ASP A 283 22.53 -2.74 6.53
N ILE A 284 22.30 -3.13 5.27
CA ILE A 284 20.99 -3.13 4.62
C ILE A 284 20.02 -4.02 5.41
N ASN A 285 20.41 -5.24 5.75
CA ASN A 285 19.56 -6.14 6.53
C ASN A 285 19.23 -5.56 7.91
N LEU A 286 20.20 -4.91 8.58
CA LEU A 286 19.98 -4.26 9.88
C LEU A 286 18.89 -3.18 9.80
N PHE A 287 18.89 -2.39 8.73
CA PHE A 287 17.91 -1.34 8.49
C PHE A 287 16.53 -1.92 8.13
N PHE A 288 16.48 -2.81 7.14
CA PHE A 288 15.19 -3.31 6.62
C PHE A 288 14.51 -4.33 7.54
N ASN A 289 15.25 -5.03 8.39
CA ASN A 289 14.63 -5.86 9.45
C ASN A 289 13.74 -5.06 10.41
N ARG A 290 13.97 -3.75 10.53
CA ARG A 290 13.20 -2.86 11.41
C ARG A 290 12.14 -2.04 10.69
N THR A 291 12.29 -1.83 9.39
CA THR A 291 11.48 -0.88 8.64
C THR A 291 10.58 -1.51 7.58
N MET A 292 10.89 -2.74 7.12
CA MET A 292 10.13 -3.41 6.07
C MET A 292 9.34 -4.61 6.61
N SER A 293 8.07 -4.65 6.26
CA SER A 293 7.14 -5.73 6.58
C SER A 293 6.17 -5.94 5.41
N SER A 294 5.34 -6.98 5.47
CA SER A 294 4.30 -7.20 4.45
C SER A 294 3.34 -6.01 4.30
N SER A 295 3.09 -5.26 5.39
CA SER A 295 2.25 -4.06 5.38
C SER A 295 3.02 -2.79 4.98
N VAL A 296 4.33 -2.76 5.21
CA VAL A 296 5.21 -1.63 4.88
C VAL A 296 6.32 -2.12 3.94
N GLY A 297 6.26 -1.71 2.68
CA GLY A 297 7.20 -2.15 1.65
C GLY A 297 6.82 -3.46 0.94
N GLY A 298 5.77 -4.16 1.39
CA GLY A 298 5.17 -5.29 0.67
C GLY A 298 5.93 -6.62 0.75
N ALA A 299 6.99 -6.73 1.56
CA ALA A 299 7.78 -7.94 1.75
C ALA A 299 7.98 -8.26 3.24
N ASP A 300 7.81 -9.52 3.62
CA ASP A 300 8.18 -10.00 4.95
C ASP A 300 9.71 -10.18 5.01
N TYR A 301 10.40 -9.08 5.33
CA TYR A 301 11.85 -9.02 5.24
C TYR A 301 12.53 -10.00 6.20
N VAL A 302 12.02 -10.10 7.42
CA VAL A 302 12.62 -10.93 8.49
C VAL A 302 12.50 -12.43 8.17
N ASN A 303 11.35 -12.86 7.64
CA ASN A 303 11.04 -14.28 7.49
C ASN A 303 11.34 -14.88 6.11
N GLY A 304 11.93 -14.13 5.18
CA GLY A 304 12.23 -14.74 3.88
C GLY A 304 12.91 -13.87 2.84
N HIS A 305 13.09 -12.57 3.12
CA HIS A 305 13.61 -11.64 2.12
C HIS A 305 14.95 -10.99 2.49
N GLN A 306 15.63 -11.49 3.52
CA GLN A 306 16.97 -11.01 3.89
C GLN A 306 17.98 -11.34 2.80
N LEU A 307 18.95 -10.44 2.62
CA LEU A 307 20.04 -10.61 1.66
C LEU A 307 21.15 -11.49 2.26
N ILE A 308 21.53 -12.53 1.55
CA ILE A 308 22.57 -13.47 1.98
C ILE A 308 23.79 -13.28 1.09
N ALA A 309 24.96 -13.04 1.70
CA ALA A 309 26.19 -12.90 0.94
C ALA A 309 26.60 -14.24 0.30
N GLY A 310 26.62 -14.29 -1.02
CA GLY A 310 27.04 -15.46 -1.80
C GLY A 310 28.52 -15.39 -2.23
N ASN A 311 29.06 -14.18 -2.38
CA ASN A 311 30.46 -14.01 -2.75
C ASN A 311 31.36 -13.90 -1.52
N LEU A 312 32.07 -14.99 -1.22
CA LEU A 312 32.99 -15.08 -0.08
C LEU A 312 34.44 -14.66 -0.41
N SER A 313 34.71 -14.22 -1.64
CA SER A 313 36.07 -13.80 -2.05
C SER A 313 36.44 -12.42 -1.51
N TYR A 314 35.49 -11.62 -1.08
CA TYR A 314 35.76 -10.32 -0.47
C TYR A 314 36.35 -10.49 0.95
N ILE A 315 37.52 -9.91 1.18
CA ILE A 315 38.07 -9.78 2.54
C ILE A 315 37.19 -8.81 3.31
N LYS A 316 36.72 -9.22 4.49
CA LYS A 316 35.89 -8.38 5.35
C LYS A 316 36.69 -7.16 5.83
N ASP A 317 36.13 -5.98 5.70
CA ASP A 317 36.73 -4.72 6.08
C ASP A 317 35.63 -3.68 6.37
N ASP A 318 35.55 -3.25 7.62
CA ASP A 318 34.49 -2.32 8.08
C ASP A 318 34.58 -0.94 7.43
N LYS A 319 35.66 -0.60 6.72
CA LYS A 319 35.70 0.63 5.89
C LYS A 319 34.68 0.65 4.76
N TYR A 320 34.05 -0.49 4.43
CA TYR A 320 32.97 -0.61 3.46
C TYR A 320 31.59 -0.71 4.11
N ALA A 321 31.49 -0.49 5.43
CA ALA A 321 30.21 -0.41 6.12
C ALA A 321 29.43 0.84 5.68
N CYS A 322 28.10 0.79 5.82
CA CYS A 322 27.27 1.95 5.54
C CYS A 322 27.45 3.02 6.62
N GLU A 323 27.53 4.26 6.21
CA GLU A 323 27.60 5.41 7.12
C GLU A 323 26.25 6.12 7.13
N ILE A 324 25.87 6.66 8.28
CA ILE A 324 24.68 7.49 8.44
C ILE A 324 25.16 8.91 8.72
N LEU A 325 24.95 9.79 7.75
CA LEU A 325 25.25 11.21 7.90
C LEU A 325 23.98 11.93 8.35
N SER A 326 24.06 12.70 9.42
CA SER A 326 22.95 13.51 9.93
C SER A 326 23.36 14.98 10.02
N TYR A 327 22.41 15.85 9.74
CA TYR A 327 22.62 17.30 9.87
C TYR A 327 21.38 17.99 10.44
N GLU A 328 21.61 19.11 11.11
CA GLU A 328 20.52 19.98 11.54
C GLU A 328 20.14 20.97 10.44
N LYS A 329 18.83 21.07 10.16
CA LYS A 329 18.31 22.03 9.18
C LYS A 329 18.52 23.45 9.69
N GLN A 330 19.34 24.23 8.99
CA GLN A 330 19.60 25.63 9.33
C GLN A 330 18.61 26.55 8.61
N LYS A 331 18.09 27.54 9.34
CA LYS A 331 17.17 28.53 8.78
C LYS A 331 17.86 29.39 7.72
N GLY A 332 17.34 29.39 6.50
CA GLY A 332 17.87 30.18 5.38
C GLY A 332 18.91 29.47 4.51
N ILE A 333 19.27 28.23 4.82
CA ILE A 333 20.13 27.40 3.96
C ILE A 333 19.28 26.30 3.32
N ASP A 334 19.46 26.10 2.02
CA ASP A 334 18.81 25.01 1.29
C ASP A 334 19.34 23.66 1.77
N SER A 335 18.45 22.78 2.15
CA SER A 335 18.80 21.39 2.58
C SER A 335 19.59 20.67 1.49
N ALA A 336 19.25 20.86 0.21
CA ALA A 336 19.96 20.24 -0.90
C ALA A 336 21.44 20.66 -0.98
N TYR A 337 21.77 21.90 -0.58
CA TYR A 337 23.15 22.38 -0.53
C TYR A 337 23.96 21.67 0.58
N ILE A 338 23.35 21.50 1.77
CA ILE A 338 23.99 20.81 2.88
C ILE A 338 24.21 19.32 2.53
N GLU A 339 23.19 18.68 1.94
CA GLU A 339 23.27 17.29 1.49
C GLU A 339 24.35 17.10 0.43
N ALA A 340 24.45 18.00 -0.54
CA ALA A 340 25.49 17.97 -1.57
C ALA A 340 26.90 18.11 -0.97
N GLN A 341 27.09 18.94 0.05
CA GLN A 341 28.38 19.05 0.76
C GLN A 341 28.72 17.76 1.49
N LEU A 342 27.77 17.18 2.24
CA LEU A 342 27.98 15.91 2.97
C LEU A 342 28.29 14.73 2.05
N ILE A 343 27.83 14.76 0.80
CA ILE A 343 28.14 13.71 -0.19
C ILE A 343 29.52 13.93 -0.82
N ALA A 344 29.98 15.20 -0.90
CA ALA A 344 31.24 15.55 -1.53
C ALA A 344 32.45 15.35 -0.61
N ASP A 345 32.25 15.47 0.70
CA ASP A 345 33.26 15.23 1.75
C ASP A 345 33.44 13.72 2.01
#